data_d687e087f3a911654ebb0b4d9e04ab37
#
_entry.id   d687e087f3a911654ebb0b4d9e04ab37
#
_cell.length_a   1.000
_cell.length_b   1.000
_cell.length_c   1.000
_cell.angle_alpha   90.00
_cell.angle_beta   90.00
_cell.angle_gamma   90.00
#
_symmetry.space_group_name_H-M   'P 1'
#
loop_
_entity.id
_entity.type
_entity.pdbx_description
1 polymer ?
#
loop_
_entity_poly.entity_id
_entity_poly.type
_entity_poly.pdbx_seq_one_letter_code
_entity_poly.pdbx_strand_id
1 'polypeptide(L)'
;MTPDPDWIAAVGTAIPASLRMAWDISLAAAWRNRAVLSDVSSNCEDRSATLILCAHNDLDALQNIWPMWRSQQFPDGWTVQWVVVNDGSKDGTRDWLDSKVASGDPDLTVVHHEKVRPGKKSALSLGIKAARYDRLVLTDADCLPGTQWAYNMAKKLGSKGESPHVILGFSLPKNGSALMAFDALRIAWQYGSQAAKGRAYMGVGRNLAYRRSDWLQIGGFDGHKDLAGGDDDLFVQSAVSHGLHCVPMASTSREKACPTRPATSFNDAIQRKRRHISTSPRYGGWFRLLLAADAVLDPLVVSMAAIGCSGLLHIGGWIPILSAGLAMTVRSATLSTFARDLSLPRSAGTSAIWLGPLRWGILFGATLLNFTTSPKWTQRAPTKRS
;
A
#
# COMPACT_ATOMS: atom_id res chain seq x y z
N MET A 1 47.54 7.47 -23.21
CA MET A 1 47.36 6.30 -22.33
C MET A 1 45.93 5.81 -22.48
N THR A 2 45.71 4.67 -23.10
CA THR A 2 44.37 4.02 -23.09
C THR A 2 44.13 3.55 -21.69
N PRO A 3 42.93 3.79 -21.10
CA PRO A 3 42.61 3.29 -19.77
C PRO A 3 42.71 1.76 -19.77
N ASP A 4 43.19 1.21 -18.66
CA ASP A 4 43.26 -0.23 -18.43
C ASP A 4 41.85 -0.84 -18.55
N PRO A 5 41.63 -1.87 -19.39
CA PRO A 5 40.35 -2.51 -19.56
C PRO A 5 39.72 -3.01 -18.23
N ASP A 6 40.53 -3.47 -17.28
CA ASP A 6 40.08 -3.95 -15.97
C ASP A 6 39.50 -2.80 -15.13
N TRP A 7 40.07 -1.60 -15.22
CA TRP A 7 39.58 -0.42 -14.52
C TRP A 7 38.25 0.07 -15.11
N ILE A 8 38.10 0.04 -16.44
CA ILE A 8 36.84 0.39 -17.12
C ILE A 8 35.73 -0.59 -16.69
N ALA A 9 36.02 -1.89 -16.66
CA ALA A 9 35.10 -2.92 -16.21
C ALA A 9 34.70 -2.72 -14.74
N ALA A 10 35.65 -2.42 -13.85
CA ALA A 10 35.39 -2.18 -12.44
C ALA A 10 34.51 -0.95 -12.21
N VAL A 11 34.75 0.16 -12.92
CA VAL A 11 33.90 1.35 -12.86
C VAL A 11 32.50 1.05 -13.40
N GLY A 12 32.41 0.31 -14.49
CA GLY A 12 31.12 -0.11 -15.09
C GLY A 12 30.25 -0.91 -14.12
N THR A 13 30.87 -1.76 -13.29
CA THR A 13 30.14 -2.55 -12.27
C THR A 13 29.58 -1.70 -11.11
N ALA A 14 30.08 -0.48 -10.91
CA ALA A 14 29.55 0.44 -9.91
C ALA A 14 28.28 1.20 -10.39
N ILE A 15 27.95 1.17 -11.68
CA ILE A 15 26.81 1.90 -12.25
C ILE A 15 25.47 1.50 -11.58
N PRO A 16 25.12 0.22 -11.40
CA PRO A 16 23.86 -0.16 -10.75
C PRO A 16 23.76 0.39 -9.33
N ALA A 17 24.86 0.39 -8.56
CA ALA A 17 24.90 0.91 -7.21
C ALA A 17 24.68 2.44 -7.19
N SER A 18 25.32 3.18 -8.12
CA SER A 18 25.15 4.62 -8.26
C SER A 18 23.71 4.99 -8.65
N LEU A 19 23.12 4.27 -9.61
CA LEU A 19 21.73 4.44 -9.97
C LEU A 19 20.78 4.14 -8.79
N ARG A 20 21.07 3.09 -8.01
CA ARG A 20 20.29 2.75 -6.81
C ARG A 20 20.35 3.86 -5.77
N MET A 21 21.53 4.39 -5.47
CA MET A 21 21.71 5.52 -4.54
C MET A 21 20.96 6.78 -5.00
N ALA A 22 21.13 7.17 -6.26
CA ALA A 22 20.45 8.32 -6.82
C ALA A 22 18.92 8.19 -6.73
N TRP A 23 18.42 6.99 -6.98
CA TRP A 23 17.01 6.66 -6.84
C TRP A 23 16.53 6.85 -5.40
N ASP A 24 17.18 6.22 -4.42
CA ASP A 24 16.76 6.27 -3.02
C ASP A 24 16.90 7.69 -2.44
N ILE A 25 17.95 8.43 -2.80
CA ILE A 25 18.11 9.84 -2.42
C ILE A 25 16.99 10.70 -3.00
N SER A 26 16.62 10.48 -4.26
CA SER A 26 15.54 11.21 -4.94
C SER A 26 14.18 10.95 -4.29
N LEU A 27 13.90 9.70 -3.86
CA LEU A 27 12.70 9.37 -3.12
C LEU A 27 12.71 9.97 -1.71
N ALA A 28 13.87 9.96 -1.03
CA ALA A 28 14.02 10.55 0.29
C ALA A 28 13.83 12.06 0.29
N ALA A 29 14.33 12.75 -0.73
CA ALA A 29 14.12 14.18 -0.89
C ALA A 29 12.65 14.52 -1.06
N ALA A 30 11.93 13.77 -1.93
CA ALA A 30 10.51 13.94 -2.12
C ALA A 30 9.70 13.68 -0.85
N TRP A 31 10.03 12.62 -0.14
CA TRP A 31 9.38 12.30 1.13
C TRP A 31 9.56 13.37 2.20
N ARG A 32 10.76 13.96 2.31
CA ARG A 32 11.02 15.07 3.24
C ARG A 32 10.18 16.30 2.90
N ASN A 33 10.01 16.59 1.63
CA ASN A 33 9.27 17.76 1.15
C ASN A 33 7.73 17.56 1.16
N ARG A 34 7.22 16.37 1.52
CA ARG A 34 5.77 16.06 1.54
C ARG A 34 4.96 16.97 2.47
N ALA A 35 5.58 17.49 3.53
CA ALA A 35 4.90 18.37 4.50
C ALA A 35 4.40 19.66 3.84
N VAL A 36 5.14 20.20 2.86
CA VAL A 36 4.74 21.39 2.09
C VAL A 36 3.44 21.13 1.30
N LEU A 37 3.21 19.88 0.84
CA LEU A 37 2.00 19.47 0.14
C LEU A 37 0.83 19.17 1.08
N SER A 38 1.09 19.13 2.39
CA SER A 38 0.15 18.58 3.37
C SER A 38 -0.46 19.60 4.33
N ASP A 39 0.03 20.83 4.36
CA ASP A 39 -0.51 21.91 5.20
C ASP A 39 -1.70 22.62 4.55
N VAL A 40 -2.66 21.86 4.10
CA VAL A 40 -3.99 22.41 3.87
C VAL A 40 -4.66 22.52 5.24
N SER A 41 -4.66 23.72 5.80
CA SER A 41 -5.54 24.06 6.91
C SER A 41 -6.96 23.97 6.38
N SER A 42 -7.55 22.80 6.46
CA SER A 42 -8.94 22.63 6.09
C SER A 42 -9.81 23.33 7.16
N ASN A 43 -10.19 24.56 6.90
CA ASN A 43 -11.45 25.08 7.43
C ASN A 43 -12.56 24.23 6.81
N CYS A 44 -12.73 23.03 7.34
CA CYS A 44 -13.63 22.03 6.80
C CYS A 44 -15.04 22.39 7.28
N GLU A 45 -15.81 23.09 6.43
CA GLU A 45 -17.21 23.40 6.70
C GLU A 45 -18.04 22.11 6.84
N ASP A 46 -17.74 21.08 6.04
CA ASP A 46 -18.39 19.77 6.10
C ASP A 46 -17.62 18.84 7.05
N ARG A 47 -18.14 18.68 8.26
CA ARG A 47 -17.60 17.81 9.34
C ARG A 47 -18.32 16.47 9.32
N SER A 48 -18.26 15.77 8.20
CA SER A 48 -18.91 14.47 8.04
C SER A 48 -18.03 13.46 7.32
N ALA A 49 -18.20 12.17 7.63
CA ALA A 49 -17.48 11.08 6.99
C ALA A 49 -18.29 9.79 6.97
N THR A 50 -18.11 8.98 5.92
CA THR A 50 -18.58 7.59 5.86
C THR A 50 -17.40 6.65 5.88
N LEU A 51 -17.35 5.75 6.85
CA LEU A 51 -16.36 4.68 6.96
C LEU A 51 -16.91 3.44 6.26
N ILE A 52 -16.17 2.90 5.29
CA ILE A 52 -16.62 1.75 4.48
C ILE A 52 -15.70 0.55 4.72
N LEU A 53 -16.32 -0.61 4.99
CA LEU A 53 -15.67 -1.89 5.16
C LEU A 53 -16.38 -2.95 4.31
N CYS A 54 -15.63 -3.73 3.52
CA CYS A 54 -16.15 -4.88 2.79
C CYS A 54 -15.66 -6.17 3.44
N ALA A 55 -16.57 -7.14 3.64
CA ALA A 55 -16.27 -8.45 4.20
C ALA A 55 -16.74 -9.56 3.26
N HIS A 56 -15.92 -10.60 3.10
CA HIS A 56 -16.27 -11.81 2.34
C HIS A 56 -15.70 -13.07 3.00
N ASN A 57 -16.55 -13.87 3.61
CA ASN A 57 -16.16 -15.09 4.34
C ASN A 57 -15.02 -14.80 5.35
N ASP A 58 -15.18 -13.80 6.17
CA ASP A 58 -14.14 -13.31 7.08
C ASP A 58 -14.75 -12.87 8.42
N LEU A 59 -15.71 -13.69 8.94
CA LEU A 59 -16.46 -13.40 10.16
C LEU A 59 -15.54 -13.12 11.35
N ASP A 60 -14.55 -13.99 11.57
CA ASP A 60 -13.60 -13.86 12.68
C ASP A 60 -12.81 -12.53 12.58
N ALA A 61 -12.38 -12.15 11.38
CA ALA A 61 -11.67 -10.90 11.19
C ALA A 61 -12.60 -9.70 11.41
N LEU A 62 -13.83 -9.78 10.91
CA LEU A 62 -14.84 -8.74 11.09
C LEU A 62 -15.18 -8.54 12.57
N GLN A 63 -15.39 -9.63 13.33
CA GLN A 63 -15.64 -9.57 14.77
C GLN A 63 -14.47 -8.94 15.53
N ASN A 64 -13.25 -9.22 15.11
CA ASN A 64 -12.04 -8.68 15.74
C ASN A 64 -11.78 -7.20 15.43
N ILE A 65 -12.08 -6.72 14.20
CA ILE A 65 -11.91 -5.30 13.86
C ILE A 65 -13.06 -4.46 14.44
N TRP A 66 -14.22 -5.02 14.62
CA TRP A 66 -15.47 -4.32 14.96
C TRP A 66 -15.32 -3.34 16.13
N PRO A 67 -14.78 -3.72 17.30
CA PRO A 67 -14.62 -2.77 18.41
C PRO A 67 -13.73 -1.60 18.04
N MET A 68 -12.60 -1.84 17.38
CA MET A 68 -11.66 -0.80 16.98
C MET A 68 -12.23 0.12 15.89
N TRP A 69 -12.98 -0.44 14.96
CA TRP A 69 -13.60 0.29 13.87
C TRP A 69 -14.76 1.15 14.35
N ARG A 70 -15.55 0.65 15.30
CA ARG A 70 -16.67 1.38 15.92
C ARG A 70 -16.24 2.41 16.95
N SER A 71 -15.08 2.26 17.56
CA SER A 71 -14.54 3.21 18.56
C SER A 71 -13.68 4.33 17.98
N GLN A 72 -13.81 4.62 16.66
CA GLN A 72 -13.09 5.72 16.05
C GLN A 72 -13.52 7.06 16.66
N GLN A 73 -12.54 7.86 17.07
CA GLN A 73 -12.75 9.13 17.75
C GLN A 73 -12.78 10.27 16.73
N PHE A 74 -13.86 11.01 16.74
CA PHE A 74 -14.02 12.24 16.00
C PHE A 74 -14.27 13.38 16.98
N PRO A 75 -13.76 14.61 16.75
CA PRO A 75 -14.08 15.78 17.56
C PRO A 75 -15.58 16.12 17.51
N ASP A 76 -16.05 16.89 18.48
CA ASP A 76 -17.42 17.39 18.53
C ASP A 76 -17.81 18.11 17.24
N GLY A 77 -19.05 17.90 16.83
CA GLY A 77 -19.62 18.47 15.62
C GLY A 77 -19.32 17.67 14.34
N TRP A 78 -18.63 16.51 14.44
CA TRP A 78 -18.52 15.56 13.35
C TRP A 78 -19.69 14.57 13.35
N THR A 79 -20.21 14.26 12.16
CA THR A 79 -21.19 13.20 11.95
C THR A 79 -20.53 12.07 11.16
N VAL A 80 -20.75 10.82 11.61
CA VAL A 80 -20.07 9.65 11.06
C VAL A 80 -21.08 8.57 10.74
N GLN A 81 -21.00 8.02 9.54
CA GLN A 81 -21.73 6.82 9.13
C GLN A 81 -20.76 5.64 9.00
N TRP A 82 -21.20 4.48 9.42
CA TRP A 82 -20.49 3.21 9.24
C TRP A 82 -21.23 2.36 8.20
N VAL A 83 -20.56 2.02 7.12
CA VAL A 83 -21.11 1.17 6.06
C VAL A 83 -20.33 -0.13 6.00
N VAL A 84 -21.02 -1.26 6.18
CA VAL A 84 -20.45 -2.60 5.99
C VAL A 84 -21.10 -3.26 4.80
N VAL A 85 -20.29 -3.75 3.88
CA VAL A 85 -20.78 -4.54 2.75
C VAL A 85 -20.42 -5.99 2.94
N ASN A 86 -21.44 -6.83 3.06
CA ASN A 86 -21.28 -8.28 3.01
C ASN A 86 -21.26 -8.74 1.55
N ASP A 87 -20.09 -9.13 1.06
CA ASP A 87 -19.86 -9.50 -0.34
C ASP A 87 -20.14 -11.01 -0.57
N GLY A 88 -21.37 -11.44 -0.31
CA GLY A 88 -21.83 -12.81 -0.57
C GLY A 88 -21.16 -13.85 0.34
N SER A 89 -20.98 -13.54 1.62
CA SER A 89 -20.41 -14.48 2.59
C SER A 89 -21.33 -15.67 2.89
N LYS A 90 -20.72 -16.83 3.21
CA LYS A 90 -21.38 -18.08 3.54
C LYS A 90 -20.94 -18.66 4.90
N ASP A 91 -20.25 -17.87 5.72
CA ASP A 91 -19.61 -18.25 6.99
C ASP A 91 -20.31 -17.69 8.22
N GLY A 92 -21.59 -17.28 8.11
CA GLY A 92 -22.33 -16.62 9.19
C GLY A 92 -22.12 -15.10 9.29
N THR A 93 -21.31 -14.49 8.44
CA THR A 93 -21.11 -13.03 8.40
C THR A 93 -22.44 -12.30 8.23
N ARG A 94 -23.34 -12.81 7.40
CA ARG A 94 -24.66 -12.21 7.15
C ARG A 94 -25.47 -12.10 8.43
N ASP A 95 -25.71 -13.25 9.08
CA ASP A 95 -26.56 -13.32 10.27
C ASP A 95 -25.98 -12.46 11.41
N TRP A 96 -24.66 -12.46 11.53
CA TRP A 96 -23.98 -11.62 12.51
C TRP A 96 -24.17 -10.14 12.23
N LEU A 97 -24.06 -9.68 10.97
CA LEU A 97 -24.32 -8.29 10.59
C LEU A 97 -25.79 -7.90 10.79
N ASP A 98 -26.73 -8.79 10.45
CA ASP A 98 -28.16 -8.56 10.67
C ASP A 98 -28.46 -8.37 12.18
N SER A 99 -27.77 -9.13 13.05
CA SER A 99 -27.87 -8.93 14.51
C SER A 99 -27.38 -7.56 14.96
N LYS A 100 -26.37 -6.95 14.25
CA LYS A 100 -25.90 -5.60 14.54
C LYS A 100 -26.89 -4.53 14.10
N VAL A 101 -27.55 -4.72 12.96
CA VAL A 101 -28.63 -3.83 12.51
C VAL A 101 -29.81 -3.86 13.48
N ALA A 102 -30.17 -5.05 13.97
CA ALA A 102 -31.27 -5.22 14.93
C ALA A 102 -31.03 -4.48 16.26
N SER A 103 -29.79 -4.07 16.57
CA SER A 103 -29.50 -3.23 17.74
C SER A 103 -29.98 -1.77 17.61
N GLY A 104 -30.47 -1.37 16.42
CA GLY A 104 -31.10 -0.08 16.19
C GLY A 104 -30.14 1.11 16.06
N ASP A 105 -28.85 0.86 15.72
CA ASP A 105 -27.86 1.91 15.53
C ASP A 105 -28.16 2.71 14.22
N PRO A 106 -28.58 3.99 14.30
CA PRO A 106 -28.97 4.78 13.14
C PRO A 106 -27.82 5.12 12.21
N ASP A 107 -26.58 5.04 12.70
CA ASP A 107 -25.38 5.38 11.95
C ASP A 107 -24.76 4.17 11.26
N LEU A 108 -25.26 2.97 11.53
CA LEU A 108 -24.83 1.74 10.88
C LEU A 108 -25.71 1.43 9.66
N THR A 109 -25.06 1.22 8.54
CA THR A 109 -25.68 0.74 7.30
C THR A 109 -25.04 -0.56 6.87
N VAL A 110 -25.81 -1.63 6.73
CA VAL A 110 -25.33 -2.91 6.21
C VAL A 110 -25.91 -3.11 4.82
N VAL A 111 -25.06 -3.48 3.87
CA VAL A 111 -25.42 -3.77 2.48
C VAL A 111 -25.06 -5.22 2.19
N HIS A 112 -26.03 -6.02 1.78
CA HIS A 112 -25.79 -7.38 1.31
C HIS A 112 -25.68 -7.40 -0.21
N HIS A 113 -24.56 -7.87 -0.71
CA HIS A 113 -24.25 -8.02 -2.13
C HIS A 113 -24.17 -9.51 -2.46
N GLU A 114 -24.77 -9.93 -3.56
CA GLU A 114 -24.57 -11.27 -4.11
C GLU A 114 -23.32 -11.26 -4.97
N LYS A 115 -22.31 -12.01 -4.54
CA LYS A 115 -21.01 -12.07 -5.24
C LYS A 115 -21.13 -12.84 -6.54
N VAL A 116 -21.08 -12.13 -7.66
CA VAL A 116 -21.16 -12.72 -9.01
C VAL A 116 -19.80 -12.81 -9.71
N ARG A 117 -18.79 -12.08 -9.22
CA ARG A 117 -17.44 -12.02 -9.83
C ARG A 117 -16.35 -11.99 -8.76
N PRO A 118 -15.13 -12.48 -9.07
CA PRO A 118 -13.98 -12.29 -8.19
C PRO A 118 -13.66 -10.80 -7.96
N GLY A 119 -13.06 -10.50 -6.80
CA GLY A 119 -12.71 -9.13 -6.40
C GLY A 119 -13.78 -8.47 -5.54
N LYS A 120 -13.52 -7.25 -5.08
CA LYS A 120 -14.40 -6.51 -4.17
C LYS A 120 -15.01 -5.24 -4.78
N LYS A 121 -14.69 -4.88 -6.03
CA LYS A 121 -15.14 -3.61 -6.63
C LYS A 121 -16.65 -3.45 -6.68
N SER A 122 -17.38 -4.53 -7.02
CA SER A 122 -18.85 -4.49 -7.05
C SER A 122 -19.43 -4.19 -5.66
N ALA A 123 -18.97 -4.91 -4.64
CA ALA A 123 -19.36 -4.68 -3.26
C ALA A 123 -18.98 -3.27 -2.78
N LEU A 124 -17.74 -2.86 -3.04
CA LEU A 124 -17.25 -1.53 -2.67
C LEU A 124 -18.08 -0.42 -3.35
N SER A 125 -18.44 -0.58 -4.62
CA SER A 125 -19.31 0.37 -5.33
C SER A 125 -20.69 0.51 -4.67
N LEU A 126 -21.25 -0.58 -4.16
CA LEU A 126 -22.51 -0.53 -3.41
C LEU A 126 -22.35 0.19 -2.08
N GLY A 127 -21.26 -0.06 -1.36
CA GLY A 127 -20.93 0.67 -0.13
C GLY A 127 -20.77 2.17 -0.37
N ILE A 128 -20.08 2.56 -1.45
CA ILE A 128 -19.91 3.97 -1.84
C ILE A 128 -21.26 4.61 -2.20
N LYS A 129 -22.12 3.89 -2.90
CA LYS A 129 -23.47 4.37 -3.24
C LYS A 129 -24.38 4.54 -2.01
N ALA A 130 -24.21 3.68 -0.99
CA ALA A 130 -24.94 3.73 0.27
C ALA A 130 -24.39 4.79 1.25
N ALA A 131 -23.26 5.42 0.92
CA ALA A 131 -22.67 6.47 1.75
C ALA A 131 -23.54 7.70 1.78
N ARG A 132 -23.84 8.22 2.97
CA ARG A 132 -24.57 9.49 3.18
C ARG A 132 -23.67 10.70 2.95
N TYR A 133 -22.40 10.59 3.36
CA TYR A 133 -21.44 11.69 3.36
C TYR A 133 -20.42 11.55 2.23
N ASP A 134 -19.91 12.69 1.78
CA ASP A 134 -19.01 12.76 0.62
C ASP A 134 -17.59 12.25 0.95
N ARG A 135 -17.11 12.46 2.19
CA ARG A 135 -15.81 11.94 2.62
C ARG A 135 -15.88 10.46 2.95
N LEU A 136 -15.20 9.66 2.18
CA LEU A 136 -15.14 8.21 2.35
C LEU A 136 -13.78 7.81 2.94
N VAL A 137 -13.81 6.95 3.97
CA VAL A 137 -12.61 6.35 4.57
C VAL A 137 -12.76 4.84 4.49
N LEU A 138 -11.82 4.18 3.81
CA LEU A 138 -11.91 2.76 3.47
C LEU A 138 -10.94 1.92 4.27
N THR A 139 -11.42 0.74 4.70
CA THR A 139 -10.58 -0.27 5.34
C THR A 139 -11.05 -1.68 4.98
N ASP A 140 -10.20 -2.68 5.28
CA ASP A 140 -10.53 -4.11 5.15
C ASP A 140 -10.72 -4.76 6.53
N ALA A 141 -11.44 -5.87 6.59
CA ALA A 141 -11.74 -6.58 7.84
C ALA A 141 -10.49 -7.09 8.59
N ASP A 142 -9.34 -7.24 7.91
CA ASP A 142 -8.08 -7.68 8.51
C ASP A 142 -7.19 -6.55 9.02
N CYS A 143 -7.68 -5.32 9.07
CA CYS A 143 -6.97 -4.16 9.59
C CYS A 143 -7.14 -3.99 11.10
N LEU A 144 -6.25 -3.18 11.68
CA LEU A 144 -6.22 -2.88 13.11
C LEU A 144 -6.11 -1.35 13.28
N PRO A 145 -7.18 -0.60 12.92
CA PRO A 145 -7.13 0.86 12.95
C PRO A 145 -6.98 1.39 14.37
N GLY A 146 -6.09 2.37 14.55
CA GLY A 146 -5.99 3.14 15.79
C GLY A 146 -7.20 4.06 15.96
N THR A 147 -7.43 4.55 17.16
CA THR A 147 -8.67 5.28 17.52
C THR A 147 -8.89 6.59 16.77
N GLN A 148 -7.84 7.23 16.28
CA GLN A 148 -7.88 8.50 15.55
C GLN A 148 -7.64 8.34 14.04
N TRP A 149 -7.52 7.11 13.56
CA TRP A 149 -7.17 6.85 12.16
C TRP A 149 -8.18 7.46 11.19
N ALA A 150 -9.46 7.16 11.35
CA ALA A 150 -10.48 7.58 10.41
C ALA A 150 -10.64 9.11 10.37
N TYR A 151 -10.60 9.75 11.55
CA TYR A 151 -10.64 11.21 11.63
C TYR A 151 -9.47 11.85 10.87
N ASN A 152 -8.24 11.36 11.08
CA ASN A 152 -7.08 11.94 10.41
C ASN A 152 -7.14 11.76 8.88
N MET A 153 -7.64 10.61 8.40
CA MET A 153 -7.87 10.38 6.97
C MET A 153 -8.92 11.33 6.41
N ALA A 154 -10.08 11.45 7.06
CA ALA A 154 -11.18 12.31 6.63
C ALA A 154 -10.81 13.80 6.67
N LYS A 155 -10.17 14.25 7.76
CA LYS A 155 -9.72 15.64 7.93
C LYS A 155 -8.75 16.10 6.85
N LYS A 156 -7.91 15.17 6.34
CA LYS A 156 -6.90 15.49 5.34
C LYS A 156 -7.46 15.74 3.94
N LEU A 157 -8.66 15.26 3.64
CA LEU A 157 -9.34 15.59 2.40
C LEU A 157 -9.71 17.08 2.39
N GLY A 158 -9.41 17.80 1.30
CA GLY A 158 -9.81 19.18 1.11
C GLY A 158 -11.34 19.34 1.06
N SER A 159 -11.86 20.55 0.90
CA SER A 159 -13.28 20.81 0.60
C SER A 159 -13.65 20.29 -0.79
N LYS A 160 -14.94 20.19 -1.10
CA LYS A 160 -15.40 19.71 -2.42
C LYS A 160 -14.78 20.56 -3.53
N GLY A 161 -14.10 19.89 -4.47
CA GLY A 161 -13.38 20.55 -5.57
C GLY A 161 -11.98 21.07 -5.23
N GLU A 162 -11.53 20.92 -3.97
CA GLU A 162 -10.20 21.34 -3.52
C GLU A 162 -9.28 20.16 -3.26
N SER A 163 -7.97 20.39 -3.39
CA SER A 163 -6.93 19.42 -3.03
C SER A 163 -6.76 19.30 -1.51
N PRO A 164 -6.33 18.14 -1.02
CA PRO A 164 -6.15 16.88 -1.77
C PRO A 164 -7.47 16.14 -2.00
N HIS A 165 -7.54 15.37 -3.10
CA HIS A 165 -8.73 14.60 -3.50
C HIS A 165 -8.67 13.14 -2.99
N VAL A 166 -7.48 12.56 -2.95
CA VAL A 166 -7.26 11.18 -2.51
C VAL A 166 -6.13 11.14 -1.49
N ILE A 167 -6.37 10.51 -0.35
CA ILE A 167 -5.38 10.29 0.71
C ILE A 167 -4.90 8.85 0.66
N LEU A 168 -3.60 8.67 0.51
CA LEU A 168 -2.93 7.36 0.47
C LEU A 168 -2.33 7.06 1.84
N GLY A 169 -2.98 6.22 2.62
CA GLY A 169 -2.46 5.75 3.90
C GLY A 169 -1.51 4.56 3.72
N PHE A 170 -0.88 4.14 4.82
CA PHE A 170 0.05 3.02 4.87
C PHE A 170 -0.48 1.94 5.80
N SER A 171 -0.53 0.68 5.33
CA SER A 171 -0.97 -0.47 6.11
C SER A 171 0.12 -1.53 6.11
N LEU A 172 0.98 -1.44 7.12
CA LEU A 172 2.10 -2.37 7.29
C LEU A 172 1.66 -3.55 8.18
N PRO A 173 2.19 -4.76 7.95
CA PRO A 173 1.83 -5.91 8.77
C PRO A 173 2.33 -5.74 10.21
N LYS A 174 1.45 -5.96 11.19
CA LYS A 174 1.79 -5.95 12.61
C LYS A 174 2.26 -7.35 13.01
N ASN A 175 3.44 -7.46 13.60
CA ASN A 175 4.00 -8.74 14.07
C ASN A 175 4.17 -9.81 12.98
N GLY A 176 4.45 -9.40 11.74
CA GLY A 176 4.76 -10.30 10.63
C GLY A 176 6.23 -10.74 10.62
N SER A 177 6.59 -11.66 9.71
CA SER A 177 8.00 -11.99 9.48
C SER A 177 8.78 -10.76 9.01
N ALA A 178 10.07 -10.69 9.34
CA ALA A 178 10.94 -9.57 8.97
C ALA A 178 10.93 -9.32 7.45
N LEU A 179 10.90 -10.39 6.64
CA LEU A 179 10.88 -10.29 5.18
C LEU A 179 9.57 -9.68 4.65
N MET A 180 8.42 -10.06 5.21
CA MET A 180 7.12 -9.49 4.83
C MET A 180 6.99 -8.03 5.28
N ALA A 181 7.47 -7.72 6.48
CA ALA A 181 7.49 -6.36 6.98
C ALA A 181 8.40 -5.46 6.12
N PHE A 182 9.57 -5.96 5.74
CA PHE A 182 10.50 -5.27 4.85
C PHE A 182 9.90 -5.05 3.44
N ASP A 183 9.29 -6.08 2.83
CA ASP A 183 8.65 -5.93 1.51
C ASP A 183 7.52 -4.91 1.55
N ALA A 184 6.69 -4.94 2.58
CA ALA A 184 5.61 -3.96 2.75
C ALA A 184 6.13 -2.53 2.98
N LEU A 185 7.18 -2.37 3.79
CA LEU A 185 7.83 -1.08 4.05
C LEU A 185 8.42 -0.50 2.75
N ARG A 186 9.07 -1.34 1.95
CA ARG A 186 9.66 -0.92 0.69
C ARG A 186 8.61 -0.49 -0.34
N ILE A 187 7.51 -1.23 -0.45
CA ILE A 187 6.38 -0.85 -1.32
C ILE A 187 5.79 0.49 -0.84
N ALA A 188 5.56 0.62 0.47
CA ALA A 188 5.05 1.85 1.08
C ALA A 188 5.99 3.05 0.81
N TRP A 189 7.29 2.86 0.98
CA TRP A 189 8.32 3.84 0.65
C TRP A 189 8.22 4.31 -0.81
N GLN A 190 8.11 3.35 -1.74
CA GLN A 190 8.10 3.64 -3.15
C GLN A 190 6.85 4.43 -3.57
N TYR A 191 5.65 3.92 -3.27
CA TYR A 191 4.44 4.62 -3.70
C TYR A 191 4.20 5.94 -2.94
N GLY A 192 4.53 5.97 -1.65
CA GLY A 192 4.40 7.18 -0.83
C GLY A 192 5.33 8.30 -1.31
N SER A 193 6.59 7.97 -1.63
CA SER A 193 7.54 8.96 -2.15
C SER A 193 7.21 9.41 -3.58
N GLN A 194 6.67 8.53 -4.43
CA GLN A 194 6.18 8.92 -5.75
C GLN A 194 4.94 9.83 -5.66
N ALA A 195 4.02 9.52 -4.75
CA ALA A 195 2.88 10.40 -4.48
C ALA A 195 3.32 11.77 -3.95
N ALA A 196 4.36 11.82 -3.10
CA ALA A 196 4.97 13.08 -2.65
C ALA A 196 5.63 13.90 -3.78
N LYS A 197 5.95 13.27 -4.93
CA LYS A 197 6.37 13.95 -6.17
C LYS A 197 5.20 14.37 -7.06
N GLY A 198 3.95 14.20 -6.64
CA GLY A 198 2.78 14.37 -7.50
C GLY A 198 2.61 13.27 -8.57
N ARG A 199 3.27 12.13 -8.40
CA ARG A 199 3.28 10.99 -9.33
C ARG A 199 2.71 9.73 -8.65
N ALA A 200 1.55 9.86 -8.01
CA ALA A 200 0.89 8.73 -7.40
C ALA A 200 0.50 7.69 -8.47
N TYR A 201 0.73 6.42 -8.19
CA TYR A 201 0.42 5.32 -9.11
C TYR A 201 -0.24 4.13 -8.42
N MET A 202 -0.25 4.10 -7.10
CA MET A 202 -0.96 3.10 -6.32
C MET A 202 -1.26 3.60 -4.91
N GLY A 203 -2.16 2.94 -4.26
CA GLY A 203 -2.45 2.99 -2.83
C GLY A 203 -2.69 1.59 -2.31
N VAL A 204 -3.18 1.48 -1.10
CA VAL A 204 -3.65 0.21 -0.52
C VAL A 204 -5.10 0.37 -0.12
N GLY A 205 -6.02 -0.38 -0.74
CA GLY A 205 -7.46 -0.23 -0.62
C GLY A 205 -8.01 -0.31 0.80
N ARG A 206 -7.23 -0.90 1.70
CA ARG A 206 -7.52 -0.97 3.14
C ARG A 206 -7.15 0.27 3.94
N ASN A 207 -6.56 1.29 3.30
CA ASN A 207 -6.19 2.55 3.94
C ASN A 207 -6.17 3.69 2.91
N LEU A 208 -7.34 3.97 2.36
CA LEU A 208 -7.58 5.05 1.41
C LEU A 208 -8.69 5.96 1.93
N ALA A 209 -8.60 7.24 1.60
CA ALA A 209 -9.75 8.13 1.71
C ALA A 209 -9.87 8.97 0.44
N TYR A 210 -11.09 9.19 0.00
CA TYR A 210 -11.43 10.03 -1.14
C TYR A 210 -12.88 10.50 -1.05
N ARG A 211 -13.29 11.42 -1.91
CA ARG A 211 -14.68 11.85 -1.96
C ARG A 211 -15.51 10.96 -2.88
N ARG A 212 -16.74 10.71 -2.46
CA ARG A 212 -17.74 10.07 -3.31
C ARG A 212 -17.95 10.82 -4.61
N SER A 213 -18.02 12.16 -4.54
CA SER A 213 -18.16 13.02 -5.71
C SER A 213 -17.02 12.86 -6.71
N ASP A 214 -15.74 12.78 -6.23
CA ASP A 214 -14.58 12.55 -7.08
C ASP A 214 -14.62 11.15 -7.70
N TRP A 215 -15.01 10.13 -6.92
CA TRP A 215 -15.18 8.76 -7.42
C TRP A 215 -16.25 8.68 -8.53
N LEU A 216 -17.38 9.37 -8.37
CA LEU A 216 -18.43 9.43 -9.38
C LEU A 216 -17.95 10.16 -10.64
N GLN A 217 -17.23 11.28 -10.48
CA GLN A 217 -16.71 12.10 -11.57
C GLN A 217 -15.78 11.32 -12.51
N ILE A 218 -14.94 10.43 -11.97
CA ILE A 218 -14.01 9.64 -12.77
C ILE A 218 -14.61 8.31 -13.28
N GLY A 219 -15.92 8.07 -13.09
CA GLY A 219 -16.61 6.84 -13.50
C GLY A 219 -16.32 5.65 -12.60
N GLY A 220 -15.87 5.89 -11.35
CA GLY A 220 -15.65 4.83 -10.36
C GLY A 220 -14.63 3.80 -10.79
N PHE A 221 -15.04 2.53 -10.87
CA PHE A 221 -14.19 1.41 -11.27
C PHE A 221 -14.47 0.90 -12.69
N ASP A 222 -15.25 1.62 -13.49
CA ASP A 222 -15.70 1.13 -14.80
C ASP A 222 -14.56 0.87 -15.79
N GLY A 223 -13.49 1.68 -15.76
CA GLY A 223 -12.32 1.52 -16.61
C GLY A 223 -11.54 0.21 -16.41
N HIS A 224 -11.80 -0.53 -15.33
CA HIS A 224 -11.10 -1.79 -14.98
C HIS A 224 -11.99 -2.79 -14.22
N LYS A 225 -13.30 -2.73 -14.47
CA LYS A 225 -14.29 -3.63 -13.84
C LYS A 225 -14.13 -5.09 -14.21
N ASP A 226 -13.46 -5.37 -15.30
CA ASP A 226 -13.14 -6.71 -15.82
C ASP A 226 -12.08 -7.44 -14.96
N LEU A 227 -11.24 -6.70 -14.23
CA LEU A 227 -10.21 -7.26 -13.36
C LEU A 227 -10.75 -7.54 -11.95
N ALA A 228 -10.21 -8.56 -11.30
CA ALA A 228 -10.55 -8.85 -9.90
C ALA A 228 -9.94 -7.84 -8.92
N GLY A 229 -8.72 -7.34 -9.19
CA GLY A 229 -8.04 -6.29 -8.44
C GLY A 229 -8.21 -4.90 -9.04
N GLY A 230 -7.46 -3.92 -8.51
CA GLY A 230 -7.41 -2.57 -9.06
C GLY A 230 -8.38 -1.59 -8.40
N ASP A 231 -9.02 -1.98 -7.32
CA ASP A 231 -9.85 -1.08 -6.50
C ASP A 231 -9.02 -0.02 -5.77
N ASP A 232 -7.73 -0.18 -5.71
CA ASP A 232 -6.77 0.73 -5.09
C ASP A 232 -5.77 1.31 -6.11
N ASP A 233 -4.90 0.50 -6.68
CA ASP A 233 -3.82 0.95 -7.56
C ASP A 233 -4.35 1.54 -8.89
N LEU A 234 -5.24 0.84 -9.60
CA LEU A 234 -5.80 1.35 -10.84
C LEU A 234 -6.78 2.51 -10.60
N PHE A 235 -7.49 2.53 -9.47
CA PHE A 235 -8.29 3.67 -9.08
C PHE A 235 -7.40 4.92 -8.89
N VAL A 236 -6.27 4.81 -8.18
CA VAL A 236 -5.34 5.93 -7.98
C VAL A 236 -4.78 6.42 -9.32
N GLN A 237 -4.43 5.52 -10.24
CA GLN A 237 -3.98 5.91 -11.58
C GLN A 237 -5.08 6.60 -12.37
N SER A 238 -6.32 6.12 -12.29
CA SER A 238 -7.48 6.79 -12.90
C SER A 238 -7.70 8.17 -12.29
N ALA A 239 -7.63 8.31 -10.98
CA ALA A 239 -7.75 9.60 -10.30
C ALA A 239 -6.70 10.60 -10.81
N VAL A 240 -5.42 10.20 -10.86
CA VAL A 240 -4.33 11.04 -11.38
C VAL A 240 -4.53 11.40 -12.84
N SER A 241 -4.97 10.48 -13.69
CA SER A 241 -5.22 10.75 -15.11
C SER A 241 -6.38 11.74 -15.35
N HIS A 242 -7.29 11.87 -14.38
CA HIS A 242 -8.36 12.87 -14.38
C HIS A 242 -7.98 14.17 -13.63
N GLY A 243 -6.69 14.35 -13.31
CA GLY A 243 -6.20 15.57 -12.65
C GLY A 243 -6.46 15.62 -11.14
N LEU A 244 -6.91 14.53 -10.52
CA LEU A 244 -7.13 14.49 -9.07
C LEU A 244 -5.79 14.37 -8.33
N HIS A 245 -5.60 15.19 -7.31
CA HIS A 245 -4.37 15.24 -6.54
C HIS A 245 -4.39 14.20 -5.42
N CYS A 246 -3.47 13.22 -5.50
CA CYS A 246 -3.30 12.14 -4.54
C CYS A 246 -2.09 12.41 -3.65
N VAL A 247 -2.26 12.41 -2.33
CA VAL A 247 -1.18 12.70 -1.38
C VAL A 247 -0.96 11.56 -0.40
N PRO A 248 0.29 11.27 0.00
CA PRO A 248 0.58 10.29 1.02
C PRO A 248 0.32 10.87 2.41
N MET A 249 -0.14 10.03 3.33
CA MET A 249 -0.36 10.41 4.72
C MET A 249 0.45 9.52 5.66
N ALA A 250 1.51 10.07 6.24
CA ALA A 250 2.26 9.40 7.29
C ALA A 250 1.46 9.35 8.60
N SER A 251 1.48 8.21 9.27
CA SER A 251 0.88 8.03 10.59
C SER A 251 1.95 8.17 11.65
N THR A 252 2.04 9.34 12.26
CA THR A 252 3.08 9.69 13.25
C THR A 252 2.84 9.12 14.65
N SER A 253 1.74 8.42 14.87
CA SER A 253 1.42 7.72 16.11
C SER A 253 0.60 6.46 15.87
N ARG A 254 0.54 5.57 16.87
CA ARG A 254 -0.24 4.32 16.77
C ARG A 254 -1.74 4.58 16.65
N GLU A 255 -2.24 5.64 17.30
CA GLU A 255 -3.65 6.03 17.24
C GLU A 255 -4.10 6.45 15.84
N LYS A 256 -3.17 6.93 15.01
CA LYS A 256 -3.41 7.38 13.63
C LYS A 256 -3.09 6.32 12.58
N ALA A 257 -2.49 5.21 12.98
CA ALA A 257 -2.08 4.14 12.08
C ALA A 257 -3.22 3.16 11.79
N CYS A 258 -3.15 2.50 10.63
CA CYS A 258 -4.04 1.39 10.27
C CYS A 258 -3.19 0.19 9.80
N PRO A 259 -2.47 -0.49 10.71
CA PRO A 259 -1.72 -1.68 10.34
C PRO A 259 -2.68 -2.82 9.94
N THR A 260 -2.14 -3.82 9.25
CA THR A 260 -2.88 -5.01 8.85
C THR A 260 -2.35 -6.24 9.58
N ARG A 261 -3.16 -7.29 9.63
CA ARG A 261 -2.70 -8.60 10.08
C ARG A 261 -1.67 -9.16 9.09
N PRO A 262 -0.61 -9.81 9.58
CA PRO A 262 0.35 -10.46 8.72
C PRO A 262 -0.28 -11.60 7.91
N ALA A 263 0.39 -12.04 6.86
CA ALA A 263 0.04 -13.29 6.20
C ALA A 263 0.18 -14.46 7.18
N THR A 264 -0.77 -15.39 7.12
CA THR A 264 -0.83 -16.54 8.04
C THR A 264 0.19 -17.64 7.71
N SER A 265 0.67 -17.65 6.47
CA SER A 265 1.67 -18.59 5.97
C SER A 265 2.47 -17.97 4.82
N PHE A 266 3.59 -18.62 4.47
CA PHE A 266 4.35 -18.22 3.28
C PHE A 266 3.52 -18.31 2.00
N ASN A 267 2.70 -19.34 1.86
CA ASN A 267 1.80 -19.47 0.70
C ASN A 267 0.76 -18.32 0.64
N ASP A 268 0.17 -17.93 1.77
CA ASP A 268 -0.73 -16.75 1.82
C ASP A 268 0.01 -15.48 1.39
N ALA A 269 1.24 -15.29 1.84
CA ALA A 269 2.07 -14.17 1.41
C ALA A 269 2.32 -14.15 -0.10
N ILE A 270 2.66 -15.29 -0.69
CA ILE A 270 2.85 -15.44 -2.14
C ILE A 270 1.54 -15.15 -2.88
N GLN A 271 0.40 -15.67 -2.43
CA GLN A 271 -0.90 -15.41 -3.07
C GLN A 271 -1.29 -13.93 -3.00
N ARG A 272 -1.04 -13.25 -1.87
CA ARG A 272 -1.23 -11.80 -1.75
C ARG A 272 -0.34 -11.04 -2.74
N LYS A 273 0.92 -11.44 -2.86
CA LYS A 273 1.87 -10.85 -3.80
C LYS A 273 1.45 -11.06 -5.25
N ARG A 274 1.02 -12.29 -5.61
CA ARG A 274 0.52 -12.62 -6.93
C ARG A 274 -0.68 -11.77 -7.34
N ARG A 275 -1.66 -11.60 -6.43
CA ARG A 275 -2.81 -10.72 -6.67
C ARG A 275 -2.37 -9.28 -6.94
N HIS A 276 -1.43 -8.78 -6.16
CA HIS A 276 -0.91 -7.43 -6.33
C HIS A 276 -0.17 -7.24 -7.67
N ILE A 277 0.63 -8.23 -8.09
CA ILE A 277 1.33 -8.17 -9.38
C ILE A 277 0.36 -8.31 -10.56
N SER A 278 -0.77 -8.99 -10.40
CA SER A 278 -1.71 -9.27 -11.49
C SER A 278 -2.35 -8.02 -12.12
N THR A 279 -2.33 -6.89 -11.44
CA THR A 279 -2.81 -5.60 -11.96
C THR A 279 -1.72 -4.82 -12.72
N SER A 280 -0.44 -5.15 -12.48
CA SER A 280 0.69 -4.40 -13.04
C SER A 280 0.74 -4.32 -14.58
N PRO A 281 0.23 -5.29 -15.39
CA PRO A 281 0.16 -5.13 -16.83
C PRO A 281 -0.74 -3.98 -17.31
N ARG A 282 -1.67 -3.53 -16.46
CA ARG A 282 -2.56 -2.38 -16.74
C ARG A 282 -1.96 -1.03 -16.34
N TYR A 283 -0.81 -1.02 -15.69
CA TYR A 283 -0.16 0.23 -15.31
C TYR A 283 0.31 1.00 -16.54
N GLY A 284 0.29 2.34 -16.47
CA GLY A 284 0.84 3.20 -17.52
C GLY A 284 2.31 2.84 -17.82
N GLY A 285 2.73 2.96 -19.10
CA GLY A 285 4.04 2.47 -19.58
C GLY A 285 5.23 2.94 -18.75
N TRP A 286 5.22 4.20 -18.33
CA TRP A 286 6.26 4.77 -17.47
C TRP A 286 6.36 4.06 -16.11
N PHE A 287 5.23 3.81 -15.45
CA PHE A 287 5.25 3.13 -14.15
C PHE A 287 5.71 1.68 -14.25
N ARG A 288 5.38 0.99 -15.35
CA ARG A 288 5.90 -0.37 -15.60
C ARG A 288 7.42 -0.37 -15.71
N LEU A 289 7.99 0.57 -16.49
CA LEU A 289 9.43 0.70 -16.63
C LEU A 289 10.09 1.05 -15.29
N LEU A 290 9.51 1.97 -14.53
CA LEU A 290 10.00 2.39 -13.22
C LEU A 290 10.01 1.22 -12.22
N LEU A 291 8.94 0.44 -12.18
CA LEU A 291 8.84 -0.73 -11.29
C LEU A 291 9.77 -1.87 -11.74
N ALA A 292 9.92 -2.08 -13.05
CA ALA A 292 10.87 -3.04 -13.59
C ALA A 292 12.31 -2.65 -13.27
N ALA A 293 12.68 -1.39 -13.47
CA ALA A 293 14.01 -0.88 -13.11
C ALA A 293 14.30 -1.05 -11.61
N ASP A 294 13.33 -0.69 -10.75
CA ASP A 294 13.48 -0.88 -9.31
C ASP A 294 13.62 -2.37 -8.92
N ALA A 295 12.92 -3.28 -9.60
CA ALA A 295 13.03 -4.71 -9.35
C ALA A 295 14.37 -5.30 -9.80
N VAL A 296 14.99 -4.76 -10.86
CA VAL A 296 16.24 -5.26 -11.44
C VAL A 296 17.46 -4.65 -10.76
N LEU A 297 17.39 -3.42 -10.28
CA LEU A 297 18.55 -2.74 -9.66
C LEU A 297 19.10 -3.46 -8.44
N ASP A 298 18.25 -4.02 -7.58
CA ASP A 298 18.69 -4.73 -6.38
C ASP A 298 19.53 -5.98 -6.69
N PRO A 299 19.06 -6.93 -7.54
CA PRO A 299 19.88 -8.09 -7.89
C PRO A 299 21.14 -7.71 -8.68
N LEU A 300 21.10 -6.65 -9.51
CA LEU A 300 22.29 -6.16 -10.18
C LEU A 300 23.34 -5.66 -9.21
N VAL A 301 22.97 -4.86 -8.22
CA VAL A 301 23.91 -4.37 -7.19
C VAL A 301 24.56 -5.54 -6.45
N VAL A 302 23.77 -6.55 -6.07
CA VAL A 302 24.28 -7.74 -5.35
C VAL A 302 25.17 -8.59 -6.26
N SER A 303 24.79 -8.80 -7.53
CA SER A 303 25.58 -9.57 -8.48
C SER A 303 26.92 -8.91 -8.77
N MET A 304 26.95 -7.57 -8.94
CA MET A 304 28.19 -6.84 -9.16
C MET A 304 29.11 -6.89 -7.93
N ALA A 305 28.57 -6.82 -6.71
CA ALA A 305 29.35 -7.04 -5.49
C ALA A 305 29.95 -8.45 -5.43
N ALA A 306 29.18 -9.48 -5.79
CA ALA A 306 29.64 -10.85 -5.83
C ALA A 306 30.78 -11.08 -6.86
N ILE A 307 30.69 -10.45 -8.04
CA ILE A 307 31.75 -10.45 -9.04
C ILE A 307 33.02 -9.81 -8.48
N GLY A 308 32.91 -8.67 -7.77
CA GLY A 308 34.04 -8.07 -7.08
C GLY A 308 34.68 -9.00 -6.06
N CYS A 309 33.86 -9.70 -5.24
CA CYS A 309 34.35 -10.67 -4.24
C CYS A 309 35.03 -11.89 -4.88
N SER A 310 34.63 -12.31 -6.07
CA SER A 310 35.20 -13.51 -6.74
C SER A 310 36.65 -13.31 -7.24
N GLY A 311 37.19 -12.08 -7.17
CA GLY A 311 38.50 -11.75 -7.69
C GLY A 311 38.62 -11.75 -9.21
N LEU A 312 37.51 -11.81 -9.95
CA LEU A 312 37.48 -11.74 -11.41
C LEU A 312 37.96 -10.39 -11.94
N LEU A 313 38.04 -9.38 -11.09
CA LEU A 313 38.55 -8.04 -11.37
C LEU A 313 39.81 -7.81 -10.51
N HIS A 314 41.00 -8.02 -11.08
CA HIS A 314 42.26 -8.00 -10.32
C HIS A 314 42.56 -6.64 -9.66
N ILE A 315 42.42 -5.54 -10.36
CA ILE A 315 42.80 -4.20 -9.87
C ILE A 315 41.61 -3.43 -9.29
N GLY A 316 40.41 -3.61 -9.81
CA GLY A 316 39.20 -2.85 -9.47
C GLY A 316 38.20 -3.60 -8.57
N GLY A 317 38.53 -4.78 -8.06
CA GLY A 317 37.58 -5.65 -7.33
C GLY A 317 36.91 -5.02 -6.11
N TRP A 318 37.55 -4.06 -5.48
CA TRP A 318 36.98 -3.31 -4.34
C TRP A 318 35.91 -2.28 -4.73
N ILE A 319 35.96 -1.76 -5.97
CA ILE A 319 35.01 -0.71 -6.42
C ILE A 319 33.56 -1.20 -6.38
N PRO A 320 33.19 -2.37 -6.96
CA PRO A 320 31.82 -2.88 -6.89
C PRO A 320 31.39 -3.20 -5.46
N ILE A 321 32.29 -3.72 -4.61
CA ILE A 321 31.98 -4.04 -3.20
C ILE A 321 31.69 -2.76 -2.42
N LEU A 322 32.55 -1.77 -2.50
CA LEU A 322 32.39 -0.48 -1.80
C LEU A 322 31.14 0.27 -2.29
N SER A 323 30.91 0.31 -3.60
CA SER A 323 29.75 0.98 -4.18
C SER A 323 28.44 0.27 -3.78
N ALA A 324 28.41 -1.05 -3.75
CA ALA A 324 27.27 -1.82 -3.27
C ALA A 324 27.02 -1.59 -1.77
N GLY A 325 28.09 -1.61 -0.95
CA GLY A 325 28.01 -1.31 0.48
C GLY A 325 27.44 0.08 0.76
N LEU A 326 27.92 1.08 0.01
CA LEU A 326 27.40 2.45 0.11
C LEU A 326 25.93 2.54 -0.32
N ALA A 327 25.55 1.91 -1.43
CA ALA A 327 24.16 1.88 -1.88
C ALA A 327 23.23 1.25 -0.84
N MET A 328 23.62 0.13 -0.24
CA MET A 328 22.85 -0.53 0.81
C MET A 328 22.76 0.31 2.09
N THR A 329 23.82 1.05 2.44
CA THR A 329 23.83 1.96 3.58
C THR A 329 22.86 3.13 3.36
N VAL A 330 22.92 3.78 2.19
CA VAL A 330 21.99 4.86 1.81
C VAL A 330 20.54 4.36 1.89
N ARG A 331 20.28 3.19 1.33
CA ARG A 331 18.95 2.59 1.35
C ARG A 331 18.46 2.28 2.76
N SER A 332 19.30 1.67 3.60
CA SER A 332 18.97 1.40 5.01
C SER A 332 18.68 2.69 5.77
N ALA A 333 19.44 3.73 5.58
CA ALA A 333 19.24 5.04 6.21
C ALA A 333 17.91 5.68 5.78
N THR A 334 17.61 5.67 4.46
CA THR A 334 16.37 6.24 3.93
C THR A 334 15.13 5.47 4.40
N LEU A 335 15.17 4.14 4.36
CA LEU A 335 14.07 3.30 4.85
C LEU A 335 13.89 3.38 6.38
N SER A 336 14.97 3.51 7.14
CA SER A 336 14.90 3.69 8.60
C SER A 336 14.28 5.03 8.98
N THR A 337 14.55 6.08 8.19
CA THR A 337 13.91 7.39 8.38
C THR A 337 12.43 7.32 8.06
N PHE A 338 12.05 6.67 6.97
CA PHE A 338 10.66 6.46 6.59
C PHE A 338 9.91 5.60 7.61
N ALA A 339 10.52 4.52 8.10
CA ALA A 339 9.94 3.67 9.13
C ALA A 339 9.63 4.45 10.41
N ARG A 340 10.53 5.34 10.82
CA ARG A 340 10.32 6.23 11.98
C ARG A 340 9.12 7.15 11.77
N ASP A 341 8.95 7.72 10.58
CA ASP A 341 7.82 8.59 10.25
C ASP A 341 6.48 7.84 10.22
N LEU A 342 6.52 6.51 10.14
CA LEU A 342 5.37 5.61 10.26
C LEU A 342 5.22 4.99 11.67
N SER A 343 5.95 5.50 12.67
CA SER A 343 5.97 4.95 14.05
C SER A 343 6.41 3.50 14.16
N LEU A 344 7.29 3.07 13.25
CA LEU A 344 7.89 1.73 13.25
C LEU A 344 9.30 1.77 13.86
N PRO A 345 9.81 0.64 14.38
CA PRO A 345 11.19 0.57 14.84
C PRO A 345 12.18 0.78 13.67
N ARG A 346 13.29 1.47 13.95
CA ARG A 346 14.35 1.73 12.94
C ARG A 346 14.92 0.44 12.34
N SER A 347 14.92 -0.65 13.10
CA SER A 347 15.36 -1.96 12.64
C SER A 347 14.60 -2.48 11.41
N ALA A 348 13.37 -2.02 11.19
CA ALA A 348 12.61 -2.36 9.99
C ALA A 348 13.30 -1.86 8.69
N GLY A 349 14.01 -0.73 8.74
CA GLY A 349 14.76 -0.21 7.60
C GLY A 349 16.17 -0.83 7.47
N THR A 350 16.85 -1.11 8.58
CA THR A 350 18.21 -1.68 8.54
C THR A 350 18.23 -3.11 8.00
N SER A 351 17.13 -3.85 8.09
CA SER A 351 16.99 -5.17 7.49
C SER A 351 17.08 -5.18 5.94
N ALA A 352 17.08 -4.01 5.30
CA ALA A 352 17.26 -3.86 3.86
C ALA A 352 18.53 -4.54 3.32
N ILE A 353 19.61 -4.54 4.10
CA ILE A 353 20.90 -5.10 3.72
C ILE A 353 20.78 -6.61 3.45
N TRP A 354 20.07 -7.32 4.32
CA TRP A 354 19.98 -8.78 4.28
C TRP A 354 18.76 -9.32 3.52
N LEU A 355 17.65 -8.59 3.56
CA LEU A 355 16.38 -9.06 3.04
C LEU A 355 16.12 -8.65 1.58
N GLY A 356 16.90 -7.72 1.03
CA GLY A 356 16.76 -7.28 -0.35
C GLY A 356 16.85 -8.43 -1.37
N PRO A 357 17.91 -9.26 -1.33
CA PRO A 357 18.07 -10.41 -2.23
C PRO A 357 16.96 -11.46 -2.08
N LEU A 358 16.58 -11.79 -0.83
CA LEU A 358 15.49 -12.74 -0.54
C LEU A 358 14.14 -12.24 -1.08
N ARG A 359 13.88 -10.95 -0.95
CA ARG A 359 12.68 -10.32 -1.52
C ARG A 359 12.62 -10.47 -3.03
N TRP A 360 13.74 -10.31 -3.72
CA TRP A 360 13.78 -10.49 -5.17
C TRP A 360 13.38 -11.91 -5.57
N GLY A 361 13.86 -12.93 -4.87
CA GLY A 361 13.47 -14.33 -5.11
C GLY A 361 11.95 -14.53 -4.99
N ILE A 362 11.31 -13.93 -3.98
CA ILE A 362 9.86 -13.98 -3.81
C ILE A 362 9.13 -13.26 -4.96
N LEU A 363 9.60 -12.08 -5.34
CA LEU A 363 9.01 -11.30 -6.44
C LEU A 363 9.10 -12.05 -7.77
N PHE A 364 10.27 -12.60 -8.07
CA PHE A 364 10.51 -13.39 -9.28
C PHE A 364 9.66 -14.65 -9.30
N GLY A 365 9.64 -15.42 -8.22
CA GLY A 365 8.80 -16.63 -8.10
C GLY A 365 7.31 -16.33 -8.24
N ALA A 366 6.80 -15.28 -7.60
CA ALA A 366 5.40 -14.87 -7.72
C ALA A 366 5.06 -14.43 -9.16
N THR A 367 5.99 -13.77 -9.85
CA THR A 367 5.82 -13.35 -11.24
C THR A 367 5.77 -14.56 -12.17
N LEU A 368 6.71 -15.50 -12.03
CA LEU A 368 6.70 -16.75 -12.82
C LEU A 368 5.41 -17.53 -12.62
N LEU A 369 4.93 -17.67 -11.39
CA LEU A 369 3.67 -18.35 -11.10
C LEU A 369 2.46 -17.67 -11.76
N ASN A 370 2.48 -16.36 -11.97
CA ASN A 370 1.41 -15.65 -12.66
C ASN A 370 1.38 -15.93 -14.18
N PHE A 371 2.50 -16.35 -14.80
CA PHE A 371 2.50 -16.80 -16.19
C PHE A 371 1.90 -18.20 -16.38
N THR A 372 1.95 -19.04 -15.35
CA THR A 372 1.50 -20.43 -15.42
C THR A 372 0.10 -20.64 -14.85
N THR A 373 -0.30 -19.87 -13.86
CA THR A 373 -1.58 -20.01 -13.16
C THR A 373 -2.13 -18.67 -12.72
N SER A 374 -3.44 -18.50 -12.77
CA SER A 374 -4.09 -17.30 -12.22
C SER A 374 -4.01 -17.26 -10.69
N PRO A 375 -3.83 -16.06 -10.08
CA PRO A 375 -3.85 -15.94 -8.64
C PRO A 375 -5.22 -16.31 -8.06
N LYS A 376 -5.23 -17.02 -6.93
CA LYS A 376 -6.47 -17.37 -6.24
C LYS A 376 -7.06 -16.12 -5.56
N TRP A 377 -8.29 -15.80 -5.90
CA TRP A 377 -9.09 -14.72 -5.30
C TRP A 377 -10.07 -15.24 -4.24
N THR A 378 -9.91 -16.50 -3.83
CA THR A 378 -10.76 -17.17 -2.88
C THR A 378 -10.14 -17.17 -1.49
N GLN A 379 -10.99 -17.01 -0.51
CA GLN A 379 -10.97 -17.33 0.92
C GLN A 379 -9.61 -17.44 1.61
N ARG A 380 -9.48 -16.68 2.69
CA ARG A 380 -8.53 -17.01 3.75
C ARG A 380 -8.94 -18.32 4.38
N ALA A 381 -7.98 -19.20 4.64
CA ALA A 381 -8.25 -20.35 5.49
C ALA A 381 -8.72 -19.83 6.86
N PRO A 382 -9.74 -20.45 7.49
CA PRO A 382 -10.16 -20.08 8.82
C PRO A 382 -8.97 -20.13 9.77
N THR A 383 -8.78 -19.09 10.57
CA THR A 383 -7.75 -19.06 11.61
C THR A 383 -8.07 -20.14 12.60
N LYS A 384 -7.20 -21.15 12.74
CA LYS A 384 -7.30 -22.10 13.85
C LYS A 384 -7.24 -21.28 15.14
N ARG A 385 -8.30 -21.39 15.95
CA ARG A 385 -8.29 -20.87 17.32
C ARG A 385 -7.15 -21.59 18.06
N SER A 386 -6.14 -20.84 18.51
CA SER A 386 -5.18 -21.29 19.52
C SER A 386 -5.73 -20.95 20.89
#